data_78374b633a669691e1f4175262c2a592
#
_entry.id   78374b633a669691e1f4175262c2a592
#
_cell.length_a   1.000
_cell.length_b   1.000
_cell.length_c   1.000
_cell.angle_alpha   90.00
_cell.angle_beta   90.00
_cell.angle_gamma   90.00
#
_symmetry.space_group_name_H-M   'P 1'
#
loop_
_entity.id
_entity.type
_entity.pdbx_description
1 polymer ?
#
loop_
_entity_poly.entity_id
_entity_poly.type
_entity_poly.pdbx_seq_one_letter_code
_entity_poly.pdbx_strand_id
1 'polypeptide(L)'
;MIPGTRIVTIAAAALALSASVALTSARADDSPDPIKLTLHDWTGQLITTHLMGEVLKKAGNSVEYVQADYLAQFAGLETGDLDVAMEIWATTGQEAMDKSVATGKVENFGETGMLAKEEWWFPEYMKEKCPGLPNWEALKDEACAEAFSTAETAPKGRYLSGPVTWGGFDEERVEALDLPFEVVHAGTDAALFAELESAYQRKAPIMLWIYAPHWAPAKYKGEWVEFPEYSSECYNDPKAGLNPDLAYDCGKPFGPIWKVGWSGVKDKWPKAYAAIKAFNINNEEMGAMITDVDLNGKSVDDVVAAWMDANEARWKEWVK
;
A
#
# COMPACT_ATOMS: atom_id res chain seq x y z
N MET A 1 -83.33 -21.91 -57.54
CA MET A 1 -83.28 -22.52 -56.21
C MET A 1 -81.94 -23.11 -56.02
N ILE A 2 -81.07 -22.41 -55.25
CA ILE A 2 -79.73 -22.86 -54.92
C ILE A 2 -79.53 -22.64 -53.42
N PRO A 3 -79.19 -23.62 -52.60
CA PRO A 3 -79.04 -23.42 -51.16
C PRO A 3 -77.60 -22.88 -50.80
N GLY A 4 -77.63 -21.97 -49.86
CA GLY A 4 -76.44 -21.27 -49.39
C GLY A 4 -75.58 -22.12 -48.43
N THR A 5 -74.33 -22.11 -48.68
CA THR A 5 -73.29 -22.73 -47.85
C THR A 5 -72.83 -21.80 -46.71
N ARG A 6 -73.04 -22.19 -45.48
CA ARG A 6 -72.46 -21.49 -44.29
C ARG A 6 -71.06 -21.87 -44.08
N ILE A 7 -70.18 -20.88 -44.11
CA ILE A 7 -68.72 -21.04 -43.70
C ILE A 7 -68.66 -20.82 -42.21
N VAL A 8 -68.22 -21.82 -41.50
CA VAL A 8 -67.83 -21.76 -40.06
C VAL A 8 -66.35 -21.42 -39.95
N THR A 9 -66.08 -20.23 -39.43
CA THR A 9 -64.70 -19.78 -39.17
C THR A 9 -64.29 -20.25 -37.78
N ILE A 10 -63.33 -21.20 -37.71
CA ILE A 10 -62.68 -21.63 -36.43
C ILE A 10 -61.56 -20.70 -36.18
N ALA A 11 -61.67 -19.88 -35.10
CA ALA A 11 -60.57 -19.07 -34.61
C ALA A 11 -59.66 -19.93 -33.71
N ALA A 12 -58.44 -20.23 -34.18
CA ALA A 12 -57.39 -20.89 -33.38
C ALA A 12 -56.65 -19.82 -32.54
N ALA A 13 -56.89 -19.84 -31.24
CA ALA A 13 -56.12 -19.01 -30.30
C ALA A 13 -54.77 -19.69 -29.99
N ALA A 14 -53.67 -19.14 -30.54
CA ALA A 14 -52.31 -19.57 -30.19
C ALA A 14 -51.91 -18.88 -28.89
N LEU A 15 -51.87 -19.63 -27.77
CA LEU A 15 -51.21 -19.21 -26.53
C LEU A 15 -49.69 -19.31 -26.73
N ALA A 16 -49.02 -18.16 -26.92
CA ALA A 16 -47.57 -18.08 -26.85
C ALA A 16 -47.11 -18.04 -25.36
N LEU A 17 -46.67 -19.14 -24.82
CA LEU A 17 -45.95 -19.19 -23.55
C LEU A 17 -44.55 -18.55 -23.75
N SER A 18 -44.41 -17.31 -23.32
CA SER A 18 -43.11 -16.66 -23.23
C SER A 18 -42.36 -17.21 -22.00
N ALA A 19 -41.54 -18.23 -22.16
CA ALA A 19 -40.62 -18.68 -21.16
C ALA A 19 -39.50 -17.63 -21.05
N SER A 20 -39.58 -16.73 -20.07
CA SER A 20 -38.47 -15.87 -19.68
C SER A 20 -37.38 -16.74 -19.05
N VAL A 21 -36.41 -17.13 -19.85
CA VAL A 21 -35.18 -17.73 -19.35
C VAL A 21 -34.41 -16.60 -18.66
N ALA A 22 -34.49 -16.53 -17.34
CA ALA A 22 -33.57 -15.72 -16.54
C ALA A 22 -32.18 -16.33 -16.76
N LEU A 23 -31.36 -15.69 -17.60
CA LEU A 23 -29.93 -15.95 -17.69
C LEU A 23 -29.32 -15.51 -16.36
N THR A 24 -29.33 -16.38 -15.36
CA THR A 24 -28.40 -16.26 -14.25
C THR A 24 -27.02 -16.49 -14.87
N SER A 25 -26.24 -15.41 -15.00
CA SER A 25 -24.81 -15.50 -15.32
C SER A 25 -24.19 -16.36 -14.23
N ALA A 26 -24.00 -17.65 -14.48
CA ALA A 26 -23.22 -18.51 -13.61
C ALA A 26 -21.80 -17.90 -13.60
N ARG A 27 -21.40 -17.37 -12.45
CA ARG A 27 -20.03 -16.90 -12.26
C ARG A 27 -19.13 -18.12 -12.46
N ALA A 28 -18.10 -17.99 -13.30
CA ALA A 28 -17.17 -19.09 -13.51
C ALA A 28 -16.53 -19.51 -12.18
N ASP A 29 -16.23 -20.78 -12.02
CA ASP A 29 -15.51 -21.24 -10.85
C ASP A 29 -14.03 -20.83 -10.93
N ASP A 30 -13.43 -20.63 -9.78
CA ASP A 30 -12.01 -20.30 -9.66
C ASP A 30 -11.15 -21.49 -10.08
N SER A 31 -9.98 -21.23 -10.67
CA SER A 31 -8.96 -22.25 -10.96
C SER A 31 -8.50 -22.93 -9.66
N PRO A 32 -8.19 -24.23 -9.69
CA PRO A 32 -7.57 -24.93 -8.56
C PRO A 32 -6.10 -24.56 -8.34
N ASP A 33 -5.47 -23.84 -9.26
CA ASP A 33 -4.09 -23.38 -9.10
C ASP A 33 -3.96 -22.43 -7.92
N PRO A 34 -2.82 -22.37 -7.22
CA PRO A 34 -2.62 -21.43 -6.15
C PRO A 34 -2.58 -19.99 -6.66
N ILE A 35 -3.16 -19.09 -5.87
CA ILE A 35 -3.03 -17.62 -6.06
C ILE A 35 -1.76 -17.20 -5.35
N LYS A 36 -0.82 -16.60 -6.08
CA LYS A 36 0.46 -16.13 -5.55
C LYS A 36 0.33 -14.70 -5.05
N LEU A 37 0.36 -14.53 -3.72
CA LEU A 37 0.34 -13.24 -3.05
C LEU A 37 1.76 -12.81 -2.72
N THR A 38 2.14 -11.57 -3.04
CA THR A 38 3.47 -11.04 -2.71
C THR A 38 3.60 -10.78 -1.21
N LEU A 39 4.76 -11.13 -0.65
CA LEU A 39 5.19 -10.75 0.70
C LEU A 39 6.35 -9.78 0.64
N HIS A 40 6.33 -8.82 1.56
CA HIS A 40 7.42 -7.89 1.84
C HIS A 40 7.87 -8.02 3.30
N ASP A 41 8.73 -7.13 3.76
CA ASP A 41 9.40 -7.25 5.07
C ASP A 41 8.82 -6.34 6.18
N TRP A 42 7.77 -5.56 5.91
CA TRP A 42 7.12 -4.75 6.95
C TRP A 42 5.82 -5.36 7.47
N THR A 43 5.59 -5.19 8.77
CA THR A 43 4.51 -5.87 9.49
C THR A 43 3.12 -5.59 8.92
N GLY A 44 2.83 -4.34 8.51
CA GLY A 44 1.51 -4.00 7.93
C GLY A 44 1.18 -4.83 6.70
N GLN A 45 2.15 -4.96 5.79
CA GLN A 45 1.97 -5.73 4.55
C GLN A 45 1.84 -7.24 4.82
N LEU A 46 2.62 -7.76 5.76
CA LEU A 46 2.47 -9.17 6.17
C LEU A 46 1.06 -9.43 6.67
N ILE A 47 0.52 -8.55 7.54
CA ILE A 47 -0.84 -8.66 8.06
C ILE A 47 -1.86 -8.58 6.92
N THR A 48 -1.77 -7.56 6.05
CA THR A 48 -2.71 -7.36 4.94
C THR A 48 -2.75 -8.55 4.00
N THR A 49 -1.58 -9.07 3.65
CA THR A 49 -1.45 -10.21 2.73
C THR A 49 -1.92 -11.52 3.36
N HIS A 50 -1.55 -11.80 4.62
CA HIS A 50 -2.02 -12.98 5.34
C HIS A 50 -3.53 -12.93 5.57
N LEU A 51 -4.08 -11.77 5.91
CA LEU A 51 -5.52 -11.60 6.09
C LEU A 51 -6.28 -11.90 4.79
N MET A 52 -5.84 -11.35 3.65
CA MET A 52 -6.48 -11.68 2.37
C MET A 52 -6.27 -13.15 2.01
N GLY A 53 -5.09 -13.68 2.24
CA GLY A 53 -4.81 -15.11 2.00
C GLY A 53 -5.70 -16.05 2.79
N GLU A 54 -5.95 -15.76 4.07
CA GLU A 54 -6.85 -16.55 4.90
C GLU A 54 -8.32 -16.42 4.46
N VAL A 55 -8.75 -15.23 4.03
CA VAL A 55 -10.09 -15.04 3.44
C VAL A 55 -10.24 -15.89 2.17
N LEU A 56 -9.23 -15.91 1.29
CA LEU A 56 -9.25 -16.72 0.06
C LEU A 56 -9.24 -18.22 0.37
N LYS A 57 -8.46 -18.67 1.35
CA LYS A 57 -8.47 -20.08 1.82
C LYS A 57 -9.83 -20.49 2.37
N LYS A 58 -10.47 -19.62 3.15
CA LYS A 58 -11.85 -19.85 3.65
C LYS A 58 -12.89 -19.87 2.52
N ALA A 59 -12.62 -19.18 1.41
CA ALA A 59 -13.45 -19.23 0.20
C ALA A 59 -13.20 -20.48 -0.67
N GLY A 60 -12.19 -21.28 -0.34
CA GLY A 60 -11.86 -22.54 -1.05
C GLY A 60 -10.71 -22.44 -2.04
N ASN A 61 -10.01 -21.29 -2.10
CA ASN A 61 -8.84 -21.13 -2.97
C ASN A 61 -7.57 -21.70 -2.34
N SER A 62 -6.63 -22.12 -3.20
CA SER A 62 -5.24 -22.37 -2.80
C SER A 62 -4.46 -21.06 -2.85
N VAL A 63 -3.58 -20.82 -1.88
CA VAL A 63 -2.77 -19.58 -1.77
C VAL A 63 -1.31 -19.94 -1.57
N GLU A 64 -0.44 -19.26 -2.29
CA GLU A 64 1.02 -19.29 -2.13
C GLU A 64 1.52 -17.89 -1.78
N TYR A 65 2.39 -17.78 -0.77
CA TYR A 65 3.04 -16.54 -0.41
C TYR A 65 4.43 -16.49 -1.02
N VAL A 66 4.74 -15.44 -1.79
CA VAL A 66 5.99 -15.30 -2.54
C VAL A 66 6.70 -14.03 -2.12
N GLN A 67 7.89 -14.18 -1.52
CA GLN A 67 8.74 -13.05 -1.17
C GLN A 67 9.20 -12.30 -2.42
N ALA A 68 9.03 -10.99 -2.44
CA ALA A 68 9.47 -10.12 -3.51
C ALA A 68 9.89 -8.75 -2.97
N ASP A 69 10.86 -8.11 -3.61
CA ASP A 69 11.20 -6.72 -3.32
C ASP A 69 10.10 -5.78 -3.81
N TYR A 70 9.84 -4.72 -3.05
CA TYR A 70 8.68 -3.86 -3.23
C TYR A 70 8.54 -3.28 -4.65
N LEU A 71 9.57 -2.63 -5.17
CA LEU A 71 9.49 -2.08 -6.53
C LEU A 71 9.71 -3.14 -7.61
N ALA A 72 10.49 -4.19 -7.34
CA ALA A 72 10.76 -5.25 -8.33
C ALA A 72 9.56 -6.17 -8.58
N GLN A 73 8.57 -6.23 -7.66
CA GLN A 73 7.38 -7.08 -7.80
C GLN A 73 6.58 -6.82 -9.09
N PHE A 74 6.61 -5.59 -9.61
CA PHE A 74 5.84 -5.24 -10.80
C PHE A 74 6.23 -6.06 -12.04
N ALA A 75 7.52 -6.40 -12.17
CA ALA A 75 7.96 -7.29 -13.26
C ALA A 75 7.30 -8.69 -13.16
N GLY A 76 7.20 -9.23 -11.95
CA GLY A 76 6.52 -10.51 -11.72
C GLY A 76 5.01 -10.44 -11.93
N LEU A 77 4.38 -9.33 -11.55
CA LEU A 77 2.95 -9.10 -11.83
C LEU A 77 2.67 -8.96 -13.33
N GLU A 78 3.56 -8.31 -14.09
CA GLU A 78 3.41 -8.18 -15.56
C GLU A 78 3.52 -9.50 -16.31
N THR A 79 4.26 -10.47 -15.78
CA THR A 79 4.44 -11.78 -16.39
C THR A 79 3.45 -12.83 -15.88
N GLY A 80 2.77 -12.58 -14.76
CA GLY A 80 1.93 -13.55 -14.06
C GLY A 80 2.74 -14.56 -13.25
N ASP A 81 4.02 -14.29 -12.97
CA ASP A 81 4.81 -15.03 -12.01
C ASP A 81 4.38 -14.73 -10.57
N LEU A 82 3.80 -13.54 -10.37
CA LEU A 82 3.08 -13.09 -9.18
C LEU A 82 1.66 -12.72 -9.58
N ASP A 83 0.67 -12.99 -8.74
CA ASP A 83 -0.73 -12.75 -9.09
C ASP A 83 -1.29 -11.48 -8.44
N VAL A 84 -1.00 -11.24 -7.15
CA VAL A 84 -1.58 -10.12 -6.38
C VAL A 84 -0.58 -9.51 -5.41
N ALA A 85 -0.57 -8.19 -5.37
CA ALA A 85 0.09 -7.38 -4.34
C ALA A 85 -0.96 -6.59 -3.57
N MET A 86 -0.99 -6.75 -2.24
CA MET A 86 -2.03 -6.19 -1.39
C MET A 86 -1.75 -4.76 -0.92
N GLU A 87 -0.49 -4.30 -0.99
CA GLU A 87 -0.12 -2.93 -0.61
C GLU A 87 0.81 -2.31 -1.64
N ILE A 88 0.29 -1.36 -2.39
CA ILE A 88 1.07 -0.40 -3.16
C ILE A 88 0.76 1.00 -2.59
N TRP A 89 1.76 1.61 -2.03
CA TRP A 89 1.64 2.90 -1.34
C TRP A 89 1.71 4.06 -2.35
N ALA A 90 0.72 4.95 -2.32
CA ALA A 90 0.70 6.12 -3.21
C ALA A 90 1.91 7.04 -3.00
N THR A 91 2.53 6.96 -1.83
CA THR A 91 3.70 7.75 -1.43
C THR A 91 4.99 7.38 -2.17
N THR A 92 5.19 6.10 -2.50
CA THR A 92 6.45 5.58 -3.06
C THR A 92 6.25 4.66 -4.27
N GLY A 93 5.12 3.96 -4.35
CA GLY A 93 4.84 2.96 -5.40
C GLY A 93 3.96 3.45 -6.55
N GLN A 94 3.36 4.64 -6.45
CA GLN A 94 2.37 5.13 -7.42
C GLN A 94 2.92 5.15 -8.85
N GLU A 95 4.10 5.70 -9.05
CA GLU A 95 4.69 5.82 -10.39
C GLU A 95 4.96 4.44 -11.02
N ALA A 96 5.51 3.50 -10.25
CA ALA A 96 5.77 2.15 -10.72
C ALA A 96 4.47 1.41 -11.03
N MET A 97 3.44 1.58 -10.18
CA MET A 97 2.10 1.05 -10.41
C MET A 97 1.51 1.60 -11.71
N ASP A 98 1.52 2.91 -11.91
CA ASP A 98 0.93 3.55 -13.09
C ASP A 98 1.61 3.10 -14.38
N LYS A 99 2.94 2.98 -14.38
CA LYS A 99 3.71 2.43 -15.51
C LYS A 99 3.30 1.00 -15.82
N SER A 100 3.19 0.15 -14.81
CA SER A 100 2.81 -1.26 -14.99
C SER A 100 1.35 -1.41 -15.44
N VAL A 101 0.43 -0.63 -14.87
CA VAL A 101 -0.99 -0.61 -15.29
C VAL A 101 -1.12 -0.14 -16.73
N ALA A 102 -0.35 0.87 -17.15
CA ALA A 102 -0.34 1.35 -18.55
C ALA A 102 0.06 0.28 -19.57
N THR A 103 0.76 -0.78 -19.16
CA THR A 103 1.06 -1.92 -20.05
C THR A 103 -0.16 -2.78 -20.36
N GLY A 104 -1.24 -2.67 -19.59
CA GLY A 104 -2.43 -3.52 -19.64
C GLY A 104 -2.23 -4.93 -19.06
N LYS A 105 -1.04 -5.25 -18.55
CA LYS A 105 -0.71 -6.55 -17.95
C LYS A 105 -0.99 -6.59 -16.45
N VAL A 106 -1.03 -5.44 -15.81
CA VAL A 106 -1.38 -5.25 -14.40
C VAL A 106 -2.67 -4.45 -14.30
N GLU A 107 -3.52 -4.78 -13.36
CA GLU A 107 -4.76 -4.08 -13.07
C GLU A 107 -4.75 -3.53 -11.64
N ASN A 108 -5.23 -2.31 -11.45
CA ASN A 108 -5.50 -1.74 -10.14
C ASN A 108 -6.85 -2.28 -9.63
N PHE A 109 -6.81 -3.04 -8.54
CA PHE A 109 -7.99 -3.66 -7.91
C PHE A 109 -8.70 -2.73 -6.93
N GLY A 110 -8.22 -1.49 -6.78
CA GLY A 110 -8.80 -0.48 -5.91
C GLY A 110 -8.05 -0.32 -4.58
N GLU A 111 -8.58 0.58 -3.76
CA GLU A 111 -7.99 0.94 -2.47
C GLU A 111 -8.18 -0.15 -1.43
N THR A 112 -7.22 -0.26 -0.49
CA THR A 112 -7.35 -1.11 0.69
C THR A 112 -8.28 -0.53 1.75
N GLY A 113 -8.57 0.79 1.67
CA GLY A 113 -9.25 1.57 2.71
C GLY A 113 -8.28 2.30 3.66
N MET A 114 -6.99 2.00 3.56
CA MET A 114 -5.94 2.69 4.31
C MET A 114 -5.40 3.89 3.52
N LEU A 115 -4.97 4.92 4.27
CA LEU A 115 -4.29 6.10 3.74
C LEU A 115 -2.83 6.10 4.18
N ALA A 116 -1.93 6.23 3.22
CA ALA A 116 -0.50 6.28 3.40
C ALA A 116 -0.02 7.69 3.71
N LYS A 117 0.82 7.81 4.71
CA LYS A 117 1.68 8.97 4.96
C LYS A 117 3.09 8.45 5.23
N GLU A 118 4.07 8.99 4.54
CA GLU A 118 5.49 8.70 4.74
C GLU A 118 6.25 10.01 4.67
N GLU A 119 7.13 10.28 5.63
CA GLU A 119 7.98 11.46 5.56
C GLU A 119 9.12 11.35 6.58
N TRP A 120 10.08 12.26 6.51
CA TRP A 120 11.11 12.46 7.51
C TRP A 120 10.45 12.85 8.83
N TRP A 121 10.90 12.22 9.91
CA TRP A 121 10.36 12.44 11.24
C TRP A 121 11.50 12.54 12.25
N PHE A 122 11.26 13.33 13.29
CA PHE A 122 12.23 13.54 14.37
C PHE A 122 11.54 13.58 15.74
N PRO A 123 12.21 13.10 16.82
CA PRO A 123 11.70 13.25 18.18
C PRO A 123 11.62 14.73 18.60
N GLU A 124 10.55 15.09 19.33
CA GLU A 124 10.31 16.47 19.77
C GLU A 124 11.51 17.12 20.48
N TYR A 125 12.30 16.34 21.24
CA TYR A 125 13.50 16.85 21.93
C TYR A 125 14.59 17.37 20.98
N MET A 126 14.54 17.05 19.71
CA MET A 126 15.49 17.58 18.72
C MET A 126 15.29 19.07 18.42
N LYS A 127 14.11 19.63 18.71
CA LYS A 127 13.88 21.07 18.57
C LYS A 127 14.79 21.94 19.44
N GLU A 128 15.28 21.41 20.56
CA GLU A 128 16.25 22.09 21.41
C GLU A 128 17.62 22.24 20.73
N LYS A 129 18.00 21.28 19.89
CA LYS A 129 19.28 21.23 19.18
C LYS A 129 19.21 21.83 17.78
N CYS A 130 18.05 21.78 17.16
CA CYS A 130 17.77 22.33 15.84
C CYS A 130 16.53 23.24 15.90
N PRO A 131 16.68 24.48 16.38
CA PRO A 131 15.60 25.44 16.40
C PRO A 131 15.13 25.74 14.97
N GLY A 132 13.83 25.79 14.77
CA GLY A 132 13.22 26.02 13.45
C GLY A 132 12.52 24.77 12.90
N LEU A 133 12.84 23.55 13.39
CA LEU A 133 12.02 22.39 13.11
C LEU A 133 10.58 22.61 13.63
N PRO A 134 9.55 22.18 12.91
CA PRO A 134 9.55 21.20 11.80
C PRO A 134 9.82 21.79 10.40
N ASN A 135 10.01 23.09 10.23
CA ASN A 135 10.29 23.65 8.90
C ASN A 135 11.59 23.07 8.34
N TRP A 136 11.53 22.50 7.13
CA TRP A 136 12.65 21.86 6.44
C TRP A 136 13.84 22.81 6.20
N GLU A 137 13.60 24.12 6.05
CA GLU A 137 14.67 25.12 5.88
C GLU A 137 15.66 25.13 7.04
N ALA A 138 15.22 24.75 8.25
CA ALA A 138 16.10 24.59 9.40
C ALA A 138 17.20 23.53 9.17
N LEU A 139 16.95 22.54 8.32
CA LEU A 139 17.91 21.49 8.00
C LEU A 139 19.09 21.96 7.14
N LYS A 140 18.98 23.18 6.53
CA LYS A 140 20.10 23.81 5.81
C LYS A 140 21.15 24.40 6.74
N ASP A 141 20.81 24.65 7.98
CA ASP A 141 21.77 25.14 8.98
C ASP A 141 22.76 24.03 9.34
N GLU A 142 24.06 24.33 9.19
CA GLU A 142 25.12 23.39 9.47
C GLU A 142 25.09 22.88 10.92
N ALA A 143 24.76 23.74 11.89
CA ALA A 143 24.67 23.35 13.29
C ALA A 143 23.47 22.42 13.55
N CYS A 144 22.37 22.61 12.81
CA CYS A 144 21.24 21.68 12.84
C CYS A 144 21.61 20.35 12.24
N ALA A 145 22.24 20.32 11.06
CA ALA A 145 22.70 19.09 10.43
C ALA A 145 23.70 18.33 11.32
N GLU A 146 24.71 19.04 11.89
CA GLU A 146 25.67 18.46 12.81
C GLU A 146 25.00 17.86 14.06
N ALA A 147 23.90 18.45 14.55
CA ALA A 147 23.14 17.90 15.65
C ALA A 147 22.49 16.52 15.35
N PHE A 148 22.31 16.18 14.09
CA PHE A 148 21.86 14.85 13.62
C PHE A 148 22.98 13.97 13.11
N SER A 149 24.25 14.44 13.13
CA SER A 149 25.37 13.66 12.63
C SER A 149 25.69 12.45 13.51
N THR A 150 26.32 11.46 12.89
CA THR A 150 26.89 10.29 13.56
C THR A 150 28.39 10.23 13.28
N ALA A 151 29.11 9.30 13.90
CA ALA A 151 30.53 9.09 13.59
C ALA A 151 30.77 8.71 12.12
N GLU A 152 29.77 8.15 11.46
CA GLU A 152 29.82 7.73 10.07
C GLU A 152 29.57 8.89 9.09
N THR A 153 28.65 9.80 9.42
CA THR A 153 28.20 10.86 8.51
C THR A 153 28.78 12.24 8.77
N ALA A 154 29.44 12.45 9.94
CA ALA A 154 29.95 13.75 10.35
C ALA A 154 30.85 14.41 9.28
N PRO A 155 30.70 15.71 9.01
CA PRO A 155 29.85 16.68 9.71
C PRO A 155 28.39 16.72 9.23
N LYS A 156 28.01 15.91 8.23
CA LYS A 156 26.65 15.88 7.71
C LYS A 156 25.67 15.26 8.70
N GLY A 157 24.45 15.75 8.71
CA GLY A 157 23.36 15.10 9.41
C GLY A 157 23.07 13.72 8.81
N ARG A 158 22.64 12.77 9.63
CA ARG A 158 22.16 11.48 9.16
C ARG A 158 20.63 11.49 9.05
N TYR A 159 20.13 11.11 7.89
CA TYR A 159 18.77 10.65 7.74
C TYR A 159 18.75 9.13 7.59
N LEU A 160 18.06 8.43 8.49
CA LEU A 160 17.90 6.98 8.46
C LEU A 160 16.65 6.64 7.67
N SER A 161 16.83 6.26 6.41
CA SER A 161 15.77 5.83 5.51
C SER A 161 15.40 4.37 5.69
N GLY A 162 14.27 3.96 5.09
CA GLY A 162 13.90 2.55 4.97
C GLY A 162 14.86 1.76 4.08
N PRO A 163 14.65 0.43 3.93
CA PRO A 163 15.41 -0.39 2.99
C PRO A 163 15.45 0.20 1.59
N VAL A 164 16.59 0.11 0.90
CA VAL A 164 16.77 0.62 -0.47
C VAL A 164 15.69 0.12 -1.44
N THR A 165 15.22 -1.12 -1.24
CA THR A 165 14.19 -1.75 -2.08
C THR A 165 12.81 -1.09 -1.99
N TRP A 166 12.58 -0.24 -0.97
CA TRP A 166 11.32 0.51 -0.83
C TRP A 166 11.25 1.73 -1.76
N GLY A 167 12.41 2.25 -2.20
CA GLY A 167 12.51 3.54 -2.88
C GLY A 167 12.38 4.71 -1.90
N GLY A 168 11.86 5.84 -2.34
CA GLY A 168 11.56 6.96 -1.44
C GLY A 168 12.10 8.30 -1.87
N PHE A 169 13.05 8.32 -2.82
CA PHE A 169 13.60 9.56 -3.42
C PHE A 169 14.26 10.50 -2.41
N ASP A 170 14.83 9.95 -1.32
CA ASP A 170 15.41 10.76 -0.25
C ASP A 170 16.78 11.31 -0.63
N GLU A 171 17.58 10.57 -1.40
CA GLU A 171 18.84 11.03 -1.97
C GLU A 171 18.61 12.19 -2.95
N GLU A 172 17.63 12.05 -3.83
CA GLU A 172 17.24 13.08 -4.79
C GLU A 172 16.76 14.33 -4.05
N ARG A 173 15.98 14.18 -2.97
CA ARG A 173 15.53 15.29 -2.15
C ARG A 173 16.68 16.01 -1.45
N VAL A 174 17.63 15.26 -0.88
CA VAL A 174 18.82 15.81 -0.24
C VAL A 174 19.60 16.65 -1.24
N GLU A 175 19.79 16.15 -2.47
CA GLU A 175 20.49 16.87 -3.54
C GLU A 175 19.69 18.06 -4.03
N ALA A 176 18.38 17.89 -4.31
CA ALA A 176 17.54 18.94 -4.88
C ALA A 176 17.34 20.13 -3.94
N LEU A 177 17.23 19.87 -2.62
CA LEU A 177 17.09 20.91 -1.60
C LEU A 177 18.42 21.41 -1.04
N ASP A 178 19.58 20.88 -1.51
CA ASP A 178 20.92 21.21 -1.00
C ASP A 178 21.00 21.09 0.52
N LEU A 179 20.59 19.91 1.05
CA LEU A 179 20.64 19.62 2.47
C LEU A 179 22.00 19.03 2.87
N PRO A 180 22.65 19.51 3.94
CA PRO A 180 23.89 18.93 4.44
C PRO A 180 23.61 17.62 5.22
N PHE A 181 22.91 16.69 4.58
CA PHE A 181 22.54 15.38 5.13
C PHE A 181 23.10 14.24 4.27
N GLU A 182 23.25 13.09 4.89
CA GLU A 182 23.53 11.83 4.22
C GLU A 182 22.40 10.83 4.51
N VAL A 183 21.91 10.20 3.44
CA VAL A 183 20.90 9.14 3.55
C VAL A 183 21.58 7.84 3.87
N VAL A 184 21.17 7.22 4.98
CA VAL A 184 21.65 5.90 5.41
C VAL A 184 20.45 4.96 5.47
N HIS A 185 20.52 3.83 4.80
CA HIS A 185 19.39 2.91 4.73
C HIS A 185 19.45 1.86 5.83
N ALA A 186 18.34 1.67 6.53
CA ALA A 186 18.14 0.52 7.39
C ALA A 186 18.02 -0.76 6.53
N GLY A 187 18.55 -1.87 7.05
CA GLY A 187 18.49 -3.13 6.31
C GLY A 187 17.10 -3.78 6.28
N THR A 188 16.26 -3.47 7.27
CA THR A 188 14.89 -3.99 7.42
C THR A 188 14.03 -2.99 8.19
N ASP A 189 12.71 -3.16 8.11
CA ASP A 189 11.73 -2.44 8.92
C ASP A 189 12.03 -2.56 10.42
N ALA A 190 12.24 -3.77 10.89
CA ALA A 190 12.57 -4.03 12.31
C ALA A 190 13.85 -3.30 12.76
N ALA A 191 14.86 -3.19 11.91
CA ALA A 191 16.10 -2.47 12.22
C ALA A 191 15.87 -0.96 12.32
N LEU A 192 15.05 -0.39 11.42
CA LEU A 192 14.66 1.02 11.43
C LEU A 192 14.02 1.42 12.76
N PHE A 193 13.01 0.65 13.20
CA PHE A 193 12.28 0.96 14.43
C PHE A 193 13.04 0.57 15.72
N ALA A 194 13.90 -0.43 15.67
CA ALA A 194 14.82 -0.74 16.79
C ALA A 194 15.79 0.41 17.04
N GLU A 195 16.29 1.05 15.99
CA GLU A 195 17.16 2.23 16.13
C GLU A 195 16.39 3.43 16.68
N LEU A 196 15.15 3.68 16.20
CA LEU A 196 14.27 4.69 16.79
C LEU A 196 14.09 4.47 18.29
N GLU A 197 13.71 3.26 18.71
CA GLU A 197 13.49 2.94 20.12
C GLU A 197 14.76 3.18 20.96
N SER A 198 15.90 2.70 20.48
CA SER A 198 17.18 2.88 21.13
C SER A 198 17.58 4.36 21.24
N ALA A 199 17.41 5.15 20.17
CA ALA A 199 17.70 6.58 20.18
C ALA A 199 16.75 7.34 21.12
N TYR A 200 15.46 7.04 21.06
CA TYR A 200 14.46 7.72 21.88
C TYR A 200 14.68 7.51 23.39
N GLN A 201 14.99 6.26 23.80
CA GLN A 201 15.29 5.93 25.20
C GLN A 201 16.50 6.72 25.77
N ARG A 202 17.51 6.94 24.94
CA ARG A 202 18.75 7.68 25.31
C ARG A 202 18.66 9.18 25.03
N LYS A 203 17.58 9.66 24.43
CA LYS A 203 17.46 11.01 23.86
C LYS A 203 18.63 11.32 22.90
N ALA A 204 19.08 10.31 22.18
CA ALA A 204 20.09 10.44 21.14
C ALA A 204 19.48 11.08 19.87
N PRO A 205 20.30 11.84 19.11
CA PRO A 205 19.83 12.42 17.85
C PRO A 205 19.40 11.33 16.87
N ILE A 206 18.24 11.54 16.24
CA ILE A 206 17.77 10.72 15.13
C ILE A 206 16.80 11.51 14.26
N MET A 207 16.96 11.40 12.96
CA MET A 207 16.03 11.78 11.90
C MET A 207 15.82 10.53 11.06
N LEU A 208 14.56 10.12 10.87
CA LEU A 208 14.32 8.86 10.19
C LEU A 208 13.01 8.86 9.39
N TRP A 209 12.92 7.87 8.49
CA TRP A 209 11.66 7.53 7.81
C TRP A 209 10.65 6.99 8.82
N ILE A 210 9.52 7.62 8.88
CA ILE A 210 8.34 7.10 9.58
C ILE A 210 7.20 7.01 8.56
N TYR A 211 6.28 6.10 8.80
CA TYR A 211 5.09 5.94 7.97
C TYR A 211 3.83 5.64 8.82
N ALA A 212 2.68 5.86 8.22
CA ALA A 212 1.37 5.51 8.77
C ALA A 212 0.54 4.81 7.67
N PRO A 213 -0.22 3.75 8.03
CA PRO A 213 -0.49 3.24 9.39
C PRO A 213 0.72 2.55 10.03
N HIS A 214 1.07 2.95 11.24
CA HIS A 214 2.10 2.34 12.08
C HIS A 214 1.95 2.81 13.54
N TRP A 215 2.47 2.05 14.51
CA TRP A 215 2.40 2.40 15.93
C TRP A 215 3.36 3.54 16.33
N ALA A 216 4.46 3.73 15.61
CA ALA A 216 5.54 4.62 16.02
C ALA A 216 5.11 6.09 16.20
N PRO A 217 4.33 6.72 15.28
CA PRO A 217 3.88 8.10 15.44
C PRO A 217 2.93 8.29 16.64
N ALA A 218 2.26 7.22 17.07
CA ALA A 218 1.37 7.26 18.25
C ALA A 218 2.12 7.01 19.56
N LYS A 219 3.17 6.18 19.53
CA LYS A 219 3.97 5.80 20.72
C LYS A 219 4.97 6.87 21.11
N TYR A 220 5.62 7.52 20.16
CA TYR A 220 6.69 8.48 20.40
C TYR A 220 6.26 9.90 20.11
N LYS A 221 6.63 10.83 21.01
CA LYS A 221 6.43 12.26 20.77
C LYS A 221 7.49 12.74 19.78
N GLY A 222 7.03 13.22 18.65
CA GLY A 222 7.87 13.77 17.59
C GLY A 222 7.01 14.37 16.50
N GLU A 223 7.65 14.92 15.49
CA GLU A 223 6.97 15.64 14.42
C GLU A 223 7.54 15.25 13.07
N TRP A 224 6.72 15.41 12.06
CA TRP A 224 7.11 15.28 10.67
C TRP A 224 7.82 16.54 10.23
N VAL A 225 8.86 16.41 9.41
CA VAL A 225 9.46 17.57 8.74
C VAL A 225 8.44 18.14 7.76
N GLU A 226 8.25 19.44 7.79
CA GLU A 226 7.37 20.16 6.90
C GLU A 226 8.16 20.61 5.66
N PHE A 227 8.22 19.74 4.66
CA PHE A 227 8.77 20.05 3.34
C PHE A 227 7.77 20.89 2.51
N PRO A 228 8.21 21.49 1.38
CA PRO A 228 7.29 22.13 0.44
C PRO A 228 6.17 21.19 0.05
N GLU A 229 4.97 21.72 -0.19
CA GLU A 229 3.81 20.90 -0.51
C GLU A 229 4.08 20.05 -1.78
N TYR A 230 3.69 18.78 -1.71
CA TYR A 230 3.80 17.88 -2.86
C TYR A 230 2.92 18.35 -4.02
N SER A 231 3.48 18.27 -5.22
CA SER A 231 2.72 18.23 -6.47
C SER A 231 3.32 17.18 -7.40
N SER A 232 2.54 16.64 -8.31
CA SER A 232 3.08 15.68 -9.29
C SER A 232 4.18 16.30 -10.15
N GLU A 233 4.09 17.61 -10.41
CA GLU A 233 5.03 18.36 -11.21
C GLU A 233 6.39 18.45 -10.50
N CYS A 234 6.46 18.64 -9.18
CA CYS A 234 7.76 18.73 -8.49
C CYS A 234 8.57 17.42 -8.55
N TYR A 235 7.90 16.29 -8.82
CA TYR A 235 8.56 15.00 -9.03
C TYR A 235 8.96 14.76 -10.51
N ASN A 236 8.26 15.39 -11.46
CA ASN A 236 8.40 15.10 -12.89
C ASN A 236 8.98 16.25 -13.72
N ASP A 237 8.91 17.48 -13.23
CA ASP A 237 9.43 18.69 -13.91
C ASP A 237 10.22 19.56 -12.92
N PRO A 238 11.56 19.57 -13.00
CA PRO A 238 12.38 20.39 -12.11
C PRO A 238 11.97 21.87 -12.05
N LYS A 239 11.41 22.40 -13.15
CA LYS A 239 11.00 23.82 -13.21
C LYS A 239 9.76 24.14 -12.39
N ALA A 240 9.03 23.14 -11.95
CA ALA A 240 7.84 23.33 -11.13
C ALA A 240 8.16 23.42 -9.62
N GLY A 241 9.37 23.01 -9.22
CA GLY A 241 9.83 23.01 -7.84
C GLY A 241 10.63 24.26 -7.44
N LEU A 242 11.36 24.16 -6.35
CA LEU A 242 12.26 25.20 -5.85
C LEU A 242 13.60 25.21 -6.59
N ASN A 243 14.06 24.02 -7.01
CA ASN A 243 15.30 23.82 -7.75
C ASN A 243 14.98 23.63 -9.23
N PRO A 244 15.32 24.60 -10.09
CA PRO A 244 14.97 24.51 -11.52
C PRO A 244 15.72 23.42 -12.30
N ASP A 245 16.73 22.81 -11.69
CA ASP A 245 17.60 21.82 -12.34
C ASP A 245 17.33 20.38 -11.86
N LEU A 246 16.72 20.21 -10.67
CA LEU A 246 16.51 18.90 -10.02
C LEU A 246 15.06 18.75 -9.55
N ALA A 247 14.48 17.58 -9.78
CA ALA A 247 13.18 17.19 -9.26
C ALA A 247 13.27 16.68 -7.80
N TYR A 248 12.15 16.36 -7.19
CA TYR A 248 12.01 15.83 -5.82
C TYR A 248 12.33 16.84 -4.71
N ASP A 249 12.21 18.12 -4.95
CA ASP A 249 12.44 19.19 -3.99
C ASP A 249 11.20 19.55 -3.13
N CYS A 250 10.27 18.62 -2.98
CA CYS A 250 9.06 18.76 -2.19
C CYS A 250 8.83 17.54 -1.28
N GLY A 251 7.78 17.60 -0.45
CA GLY A 251 7.37 16.50 0.42
C GLY A 251 6.88 15.27 -0.34
N LYS A 252 6.69 14.18 0.37
CA LYS A 252 6.10 12.96 -0.21
C LYS A 252 4.59 13.15 -0.42
N PRO A 253 3.98 12.48 -1.44
CA PRO A 253 2.53 12.49 -1.60
C PRO A 253 1.84 11.88 -0.37
N PHE A 254 0.58 12.24 -0.20
CA PHE A 254 -0.34 11.58 0.70
C PHE A 254 -1.44 10.94 -0.12
N GLY A 255 -1.81 9.71 0.16
CA GLY A 255 -2.83 9.05 -0.64
C GLY A 255 -3.17 7.63 -0.19
N PRO A 256 -3.97 6.92 -0.99
CA PRO A 256 -4.39 5.57 -0.65
C PRO A 256 -3.26 4.54 -0.74
N ILE A 257 -3.49 3.40 -0.10
CA ILE A 257 -2.76 2.17 -0.34
C ILE A 257 -3.60 1.30 -1.27
N TRP A 258 -3.02 0.92 -2.41
CA TRP A 258 -3.70 0.20 -3.48
C TRP A 258 -3.49 -1.31 -3.41
N LYS A 259 -4.45 -2.06 -3.94
CA LYS A 259 -4.29 -3.47 -4.33
C LYS A 259 -4.11 -3.53 -5.83
N VAL A 260 -3.14 -4.29 -6.28
CA VAL A 260 -2.89 -4.50 -7.71
C VAL A 260 -2.65 -5.97 -8.01
N GLY A 261 -2.77 -6.35 -9.25
CA GLY A 261 -2.43 -7.72 -9.62
C GLY A 261 -2.33 -7.91 -11.13
N TRP A 262 -1.87 -9.09 -11.49
CA TRP A 262 -1.85 -9.54 -12.87
C TRP A 262 -3.25 -9.46 -13.49
N SER A 263 -3.36 -8.89 -14.68
CA SER A 263 -4.66 -8.67 -15.34
C SER A 263 -5.44 -9.97 -15.63
N GLY A 264 -4.78 -11.13 -15.65
CA GLY A 264 -5.41 -12.43 -15.81
C GLY A 264 -6.11 -12.99 -14.57
N VAL A 265 -5.94 -12.37 -13.39
CA VAL A 265 -6.57 -12.82 -12.13
C VAL A 265 -8.08 -12.92 -12.26
N LYS A 266 -8.73 -11.94 -12.88
CA LYS A 266 -10.18 -11.88 -13.06
C LYS A 266 -10.75 -13.04 -13.90
N ASP A 267 -9.97 -13.54 -14.85
CA ASP A 267 -10.39 -14.63 -15.73
C ASP A 267 -10.07 -16.00 -15.11
N LYS A 268 -8.94 -16.10 -14.39
CA LYS A 268 -8.47 -17.34 -13.78
C LYS A 268 -9.15 -17.63 -12.44
N TRP A 269 -9.41 -16.59 -11.63
CA TRP A 269 -10.03 -16.71 -10.29
C TRP A 269 -11.10 -15.62 -10.08
N PRO A 270 -12.23 -15.67 -10.81
CA PRO A 270 -13.23 -14.59 -10.80
C PRO A 270 -13.88 -14.35 -9.44
N LYS A 271 -14.01 -15.37 -8.59
CA LYS A 271 -14.55 -15.23 -7.23
C LYS A 271 -13.52 -14.59 -6.30
N ALA A 272 -12.28 -15.09 -6.33
CA ALA A 272 -11.18 -14.51 -5.58
C ALA A 272 -10.90 -13.06 -5.99
N TYR A 273 -10.91 -12.74 -7.28
CA TYR A 273 -10.80 -11.37 -7.79
C TYR A 273 -11.84 -10.43 -7.16
N ALA A 274 -13.09 -10.88 -7.09
CA ALA A 274 -14.13 -10.09 -6.45
C ALA A 274 -13.90 -9.89 -4.95
N ALA A 275 -13.42 -10.93 -4.25
CA ALA A 275 -13.08 -10.84 -2.83
C ALA A 275 -11.92 -9.89 -2.58
N ILE A 276 -10.86 -9.95 -3.40
CA ILE A 276 -9.71 -9.05 -3.32
C ILE A 276 -10.16 -7.59 -3.53
N LYS A 277 -11.01 -7.33 -4.52
CA LYS A 277 -11.55 -5.99 -4.75
C LYS A 277 -12.39 -5.47 -3.59
N ALA A 278 -13.16 -6.33 -2.96
CA ALA A 278 -14.02 -5.99 -1.83
C ALA A 278 -13.26 -5.78 -0.51
N PHE A 279 -12.01 -6.26 -0.41
CA PHE A 279 -11.18 -6.08 0.78
C PHE A 279 -11.08 -4.60 1.17
N ASN A 280 -11.36 -4.33 2.44
CA ASN A 280 -11.29 -2.99 3.00
C ASN A 280 -10.98 -3.04 4.49
N ILE A 281 -9.95 -2.26 4.92
CA ILE A 281 -9.52 -2.10 6.30
C ILE A 281 -9.02 -0.66 6.49
N ASN A 282 -9.16 -0.09 7.67
CA ASN A 282 -8.72 1.29 7.92
C ASN A 282 -7.41 1.38 8.70
N ASN A 283 -6.86 2.60 8.81
CA ASN A 283 -5.59 2.86 9.49
C ASN A 283 -5.62 2.49 10.99
N GLU A 284 -6.74 2.68 11.67
CA GLU A 284 -6.88 2.38 13.10
C GLU A 284 -6.79 0.88 13.34
N GLU A 285 -7.53 0.09 12.57
CA GLU A 285 -7.51 -1.37 12.64
C GLU A 285 -6.11 -1.90 12.33
N MET A 286 -5.47 -1.41 11.26
CA MET A 286 -4.12 -1.82 10.89
C MET A 286 -3.10 -1.43 11.97
N GLY A 287 -3.13 -0.20 12.46
CA GLY A 287 -2.23 0.27 13.52
C GLY A 287 -2.35 -0.57 14.81
N ALA A 288 -3.56 -0.99 15.17
CA ALA A 288 -3.78 -1.89 16.31
C ALA A 288 -3.16 -3.28 16.07
N MET A 289 -3.33 -3.84 14.88
CA MET A 289 -2.76 -5.15 14.53
C MET A 289 -1.23 -5.11 14.46
N ILE A 290 -0.65 -4.06 13.87
CA ILE A 290 0.81 -3.87 13.85
C ILE A 290 1.35 -3.74 15.29
N THR A 291 0.65 -3.01 16.17
CA THR A 291 1.01 -2.91 17.59
C THR A 291 1.03 -4.28 18.29
N ASP A 292 0.06 -5.12 17.99
CA ASP A 292 -0.02 -6.47 18.56
C ASP A 292 1.16 -7.35 18.13
N VAL A 293 1.57 -7.26 16.88
CA VAL A 293 2.75 -8.00 16.38
C VAL A 293 4.03 -7.41 16.95
N ASP A 294 4.32 -6.13 16.70
CA ASP A 294 5.63 -5.53 16.93
C ASP A 294 5.93 -5.26 18.40
N LEU A 295 4.92 -4.83 19.17
CA LEU A 295 5.11 -4.44 20.56
C LEU A 295 4.63 -5.50 21.56
N ASN A 296 3.60 -6.26 21.23
CA ASN A 296 3.03 -7.27 22.09
C ASN A 296 3.55 -8.69 21.79
N GLY A 297 4.36 -8.85 20.71
CA GLY A 297 5.04 -10.10 20.35
C GLY A 297 4.12 -11.22 19.89
N LYS A 298 2.91 -10.87 19.40
CA LYS A 298 2.01 -11.85 18.78
C LYS A 298 2.49 -12.24 17.38
N SER A 299 2.19 -13.44 16.94
CA SER A 299 2.45 -13.81 15.54
C SER A 299 1.45 -13.10 14.60
N VAL A 300 1.85 -12.88 13.35
CA VAL A 300 0.95 -12.35 12.31
C VAL A 300 -0.29 -13.25 12.17
N ASP A 301 -0.10 -14.56 12.18
CA ASP A 301 -1.19 -15.52 12.05
C ASP A 301 -2.19 -15.42 13.22
N ASP A 302 -1.73 -15.27 14.47
CA ASP A 302 -2.61 -15.09 15.62
C ASP A 302 -3.41 -13.79 15.53
N VAL A 303 -2.78 -12.70 15.10
CA VAL A 303 -3.42 -11.39 14.94
C VAL A 303 -4.46 -11.42 13.83
N VAL A 304 -4.13 -12.02 12.69
CA VAL A 304 -5.05 -12.22 11.57
C VAL A 304 -6.24 -13.09 11.98
N ALA A 305 -5.99 -14.21 12.66
CA ALA A 305 -7.08 -15.09 13.15
C ALA A 305 -8.01 -14.35 14.10
N ALA A 306 -7.47 -13.60 15.06
CA ALA A 306 -8.27 -12.82 16.01
C ALA A 306 -9.11 -11.74 15.32
N TRP A 307 -8.52 -11.04 14.33
CA TRP A 307 -9.26 -10.05 13.54
C TRP A 307 -10.40 -10.70 12.73
N MET A 308 -10.12 -11.84 12.08
CA MET A 308 -11.13 -12.58 11.29
C MET A 308 -12.29 -13.07 12.16
N ASP A 309 -12.01 -13.57 13.36
CA ASP A 309 -13.06 -14.01 14.31
C ASP A 309 -13.94 -12.83 14.74
N ALA A 310 -13.32 -11.69 15.05
CA ALA A 310 -14.04 -10.49 15.46
C ALA A 310 -14.83 -9.82 14.32
N ASN A 311 -14.44 -10.05 13.06
CA ASN A 311 -15.00 -9.41 11.87
C ASN A 311 -15.64 -10.40 10.88
N GLU A 312 -16.11 -11.55 11.37
CA GLU A 312 -16.62 -12.65 10.53
C GLU A 312 -17.71 -12.18 9.56
N ALA A 313 -18.66 -11.39 10.03
CA ALA A 313 -19.74 -10.86 9.19
C ALA A 313 -19.21 -9.98 8.04
N ARG A 314 -18.14 -9.22 8.28
CA ARG A 314 -17.55 -8.30 7.31
C ARG A 314 -16.79 -9.04 6.20
N TRP A 315 -15.83 -9.90 6.54
CA TRP A 315 -15.06 -10.58 5.51
C TRP A 315 -15.89 -11.63 4.72
N LYS A 316 -16.96 -12.18 5.32
CA LYS A 316 -17.90 -13.04 4.58
C LYS A 316 -18.64 -12.29 3.47
N GLU A 317 -18.84 -10.97 3.58
CA GLU A 317 -19.41 -10.19 2.49
C GLU A 317 -18.45 -10.09 1.29
N TRP A 318 -17.14 -10.11 1.53
CA TRP A 318 -16.15 -10.02 0.44
C TRP A 318 -16.16 -11.25 -0.47
N VAL A 319 -16.56 -12.41 0.05
CA VAL A 319 -16.55 -13.70 -0.68
C VAL A 319 -17.93 -14.13 -1.20
N LYS A 320 -18.91 -13.24 -1.22
CA LYS A 320 -20.24 -13.46 -1.81
C LYS A 320 -20.23 -13.24 -3.34
#